data_f9d1ad116784e57413b553bde8ce37b4
#
_entry.id   f9d1ad116784e57413b553bde8ce37b4
#
_cell.length_a   1.000
_cell.length_b   1.000
_cell.length_c   1.000
_cell.angle_alpha   90.00
_cell.angle_beta   90.00
_cell.angle_gamma   90.00
#
_symmetry.space_group_name_H-M   'P 1'
#
loop_
_entity.id
_entity.type
_entity.pdbx_description
1 polymer ?
#
loop_
_entity_poly.entity_id
_entity_poly.type
_entity_poly.pdbx_seq_one_letter_code
_entity_poly.pdbx_strand_id
1 'polypeptide(L)'
;SGRFDEAVTAYDAALKLSPQRSALWSARGEARVMASPHDPMPAAAATDFEQAVARDPHDPRARYFLAVKQDLAGDHRGAIDSWLALLGDTPPGAVWEADLRRTIEQAGKVNRIDVGKRLTAVRQPAPLAKAALPAPAMPTVAGPSAEDISRASAMRPSEQREMAEGMVARLEDKLKRNPANADGWMMLIRSRINLGQPDLARAALAAAVSANPGQAAQLREQAAALGLR
;
A
#
# COMPACT_ATOMS: atom_id res chain seq x y z
N SER A 1 -23.28 -7.16 -10.55
CA SER A 1 -22.78 -6.05 -11.41
C SER A 1 -23.16 -4.68 -10.84
N GLY A 2 -24.38 -4.46 -10.34
CA GLY A 2 -24.86 -3.12 -9.94
C GLY A 2 -23.92 -2.27 -9.07
N ARG A 3 -23.24 -2.85 -8.10
CA ARG A 3 -22.28 -2.11 -7.26
C ARG A 3 -21.04 -1.62 -8.02
N PHE A 4 -20.61 -2.33 -9.06
CA PHE A 4 -19.46 -1.89 -9.86
C PHE A 4 -19.88 -0.79 -10.85
N ASP A 5 -21.12 -0.82 -11.36
CA ASP A 5 -21.67 0.25 -12.22
C ASP A 5 -21.83 1.57 -11.42
N GLU A 6 -22.28 1.46 -10.16
CA GLU A 6 -22.32 2.60 -9.24
C GLU A 6 -20.91 3.16 -8.96
N ALA A 7 -19.92 2.28 -8.78
CA ALA A 7 -18.53 2.68 -8.60
C ALA A 7 -17.99 3.42 -9.84
N VAL A 8 -18.26 2.94 -11.05
CA VAL A 8 -17.88 3.63 -12.29
C VAL A 8 -18.48 5.04 -12.32
N THR A 9 -19.76 5.19 -11.98
CA THR A 9 -20.45 6.49 -11.94
C THR A 9 -19.79 7.43 -10.91
N ALA A 10 -19.44 6.92 -9.73
CA ALA A 10 -18.76 7.70 -8.71
C ALA A 10 -17.36 8.15 -9.15
N TYR A 11 -16.59 7.27 -9.81
CA TYR A 11 -15.29 7.64 -10.38
C TYR A 11 -15.42 8.63 -11.54
N ASP A 12 -16.47 8.56 -12.37
CA ASP A 12 -16.77 9.56 -13.40
C ASP A 12 -16.94 10.96 -12.79
N ALA A 13 -17.68 11.06 -11.69
CA ALA A 13 -17.86 12.31 -10.97
C ALA A 13 -16.53 12.81 -10.36
N ALA A 14 -15.76 11.91 -9.74
CA ALA A 14 -14.46 12.24 -9.15
C ALA A 14 -13.44 12.73 -10.19
N LEU A 15 -13.41 12.12 -11.37
CA LEU A 15 -12.51 12.48 -12.47
C LEU A 15 -12.85 13.84 -13.08
N LYS A 16 -14.11 14.30 -13.03
CA LYS A 16 -14.47 15.67 -13.41
C LYS A 16 -13.83 16.70 -12.49
N LEU A 17 -13.67 16.37 -11.21
CA LEU A 17 -13.04 17.25 -10.21
C LEU A 17 -11.52 17.13 -10.19
N SER A 18 -10.98 15.95 -10.49
CA SER A 18 -9.54 15.66 -10.37
C SER A 18 -9.02 14.82 -11.55
N PRO A 19 -9.02 15.35 -12.79
CA PRO A 19 -8.68 14.57 -13.98
C PRO A 19 -7.22 14.13 -14.06
N GLN A 20 -6.33 14.74 -13.28
CA GLN A 20 -4.88 14.42 -13.26
C GLN A 20 -4.53 13.27 -12.29
N ARG A 21 -5.48 12.80 -11.51
CA ARG A 21 -5.23 11.79 -10.49
C ARG A 21 -5.24 10.38 -11.09
N SER A 22 -4.06 9.79 -11.33
CA SER A 22 -3.90 8.46 -11.94
C SER A 22 -4.72 7.38 -11.24
N ALA A 23 -4.71 7.37 -9.91
CA ALA A 23 -5.43 6.39 -9.09
C ALA A 23 -6.95 6.38 -9.33
N LEU A 24 -7.57 7.49 -9.76
CA LEU A 24 -8.99 7.51 -10.12
C LEU A 24 -9.25 6.83 -11.47
N TRP A 25 -8.34 7.03 -12.43
CA TRP A 25 -8.41 6.36 -13.71
C TRP A 25 -8.24 4.85 -13.55
N SER A 26 -7.20 4.42 -12.85
CA SER A 26 -6.95 2.99 -12.64
C SER A 26 -8.07 2.31 -11.83
N ALA A 27 -8.65 2.99 -10.83
CA ALA A 27 -9.78 2.47 -10.06
C ALA A 27 -11.06 2.36 -10.91
N ARG A 28 -11.34 3.33 -11.80
CA ARG A 28 -12.46 3.24 -12.72
C ARG A 28 -12.29 2.10 -13.73
N GLY A 29 -11.08 1.94 -14.27
CA GLY A 29 -10.75 0.82 -15.15
C GLY A 29 -11.02 -0.53 -14.50
N GLU A 30 -10.56 -0.72 -13.26
CA GLU A 30 -10.82 -1.93 -12.48
C GLU A 30 -12.32 -2.15 -12.24
N ALA A 31 -13.07 -1.11 -11.87
CA ALA A 31 -14.51 -1.21 -11.70
C ALA A 31 -15.22 -1.64 -12.99
N ARG A 32 -14.77 -1.16 -14.17
CA ARG A 32 -15.29 -1.57 -15.48
C ARG A 32 -14.98 -3.03 -15.80
N VAL A 33 -13.77 -3.51 -15.48
CA VAL A 33 -13.43 -4.94 -15.60
C VAL A 33 -14.36 -5.78 -14.74
N MET A 34 -14.58 -5.39 -13.48
CA MET A 34 -15.45 -6.12 -12.55
C MET A 34 -16.94 -6.03 -12.91
N ALA A 35 -17.36 -4.98 -13.61
CA ALA A 35 -18.73 -4.83 -14.13
C ALA A 35 -19.01 -5.70 -15.37
N SER A 36 -17.95 -6.19 -16.03
CA SER A 36 -18.05 -6.91 -17.31
C SER A 36 -17.76 -8.42 -17.15
N PRO A 37 -18.75 -9.26 -16.88
CA PRO A 37 -18.53 -10.68 -16.61
C PRO A 37 -18.10 -11.50 -17.85
N HIS A 38 -18.32 -10.97 -19.05
CA HIS A 38 -18.06 -11.67 -20.33
C HIS A 38 -16.87 -11.12 -21.10
N ASP A 39 -16.35 -9.96 -20.72
CA ASP A 39 -15.17 -9.34 -21.33
C ASP A 39 -14.13 -9.06 -20.24
N PRO A 40 -13.06 -9.83 -20.21
CA PRO A 40 -12.03 -9.69 -19.18
C PRO A 40 -11.22 -8.38 -19.29
N MET A 41 -11.31 -7.68 -20.44
CA MET A 41 -10.65 -6.39 -20.65
C MET A 41 -11.46 -5.48 -21.57
N PRO A 42 -12.55 -4.88 -21.07
CA PRO A 42 -13.34 -3.95 -21.86
C PRO A 42 -12.48 -2.80 -22.40
N ALA A 43 -12.72 -2.40 -23.65
CA ALA A 43 -11.94 -1.35 -24.30
C ALA A 43 -11.90 -0.04 -23.48
N ALA A 44 -13.03 0.31 -22.84
CA ALA A 44 -13.11 1.48 -21.97
C ALA A 44 -12.24 1.33 -20.68
N ALA A 45 -12.10 0.11 -20.15
CA ALA A 45 -11.20 -0.15 -19.03
C ALA A 45 -9.73 -0.05 -19.45
N ALA A 46 -9.38 -0.62 -20.61
CA ALA A 46 -8.03 -0.51 -21.17
C ALA A 46 -7.62 0.96 -21.36
N THR A 47 -8.51 1.79 -21.92
CA THR A 47 -8.29 3.23 -22.07
C THR A 47 -8.06 3.90 -20.71
N ASP A 48 -8.81 3.53 -19.67
CA ASP A 48 -8.61 4.08 -18.33
C ASP A 48 -7.23 3.73 -17.77
N PHE A 49 -6.75 2.51 -17.94
CA PHE A 49 -5.41 2.13 -17.50
C PHE A 49 -4.31 2.85 -18.29
N GLU A 50 -4.48 3.06 -19.59
CA GLU A 50 -3.58 3.87 -20.41
C GLU A 50 -3.55 5.34 -19.94
N GLN A 51 -4.71 5.91 -19.60
CA GLN A 51 -4.79 7.25 -19.02
C GLN A 51 -4.14 7.32 -17.63
N ALA A 52 -4.21 6.27 -16.84
CA ALA A 52 -3.55 6.20 -15.54
C ALA A 52 -2.03 6.22 -15.68
N VAL A 53 -1.44 5.34 -16.52
CA VAL A 53 0.03 5.30 -16.70
C VAL A 53 0.58 6.53 -17.42
N ALA A 54 -0.22 7.18 -18.23
CA ALA A 54 0.17 8.47 -18.86
C ALA A 54 0.34 9.60 -17.81
N ARG A 55 -0.33 9.50 -16.66
CA ARG A 55 -0.25 10.47 -15.55
C ARG A 55 0.73 10.03 -14.49
N ASP A 56 0.78 8.74 -14.20
CA ASP A 56 1.73 8.12 -13.28
C ASP A 56 2.21 6.79 -13.87
N PRO A 57 3.41 6.75 -14.47
CA PRO A 57 4.01 5.53 -15.02
C PRO A 57 4.25 4.43 -13.97
N HIS A 58 4.17 4.77 -12.68
CA HIS A 58 4.35 3.83 -11.58
C HIS A 58 3.04 3.37 -10.95
N ASP A 59 1.86 3.78 -11.49
CA ASP A 59 0.55 3.28 -10.98
C ASP A 59 0.49 1.75 -11.05
N PRO A 60 0.52 1.04 -9.91
CA PRO A 60 0.69 -0.40 -9.90
C PRO A 60 -0.53 -1.13 -10.44
N ARG A 61 -1.74 -0.61 -10.21
CA ARG A 61 -2.98 -1.20 -10.71
C ARG A 61 -3.04 -1.11 -12.22
N ALA A 62 -2.79 0.06 -12.79
CA ALA A 62 -2.82 0.25 -14.23
C ALA A 62 -1.77 -0.61 -14.95
N ARG A 63 -0.55 -0.67 -14.41
CA ARG A 63 0.52 -1.54 -14.94
C ARG A 63 0.13 -3.01 -14.90
N TYR A 64 -0.49 -3.46 -13.80
CA TYR A 64 -0.97 -4.84 -13.69
C TYR A 64 -1.99 -5.17 -14.78
N PHE A 65 -3.02 -4.35 -14.94
CA PHE A 65 -4.08 -4.62 -15.91
C PHE A 65 -3.63 -4.44 -17.37
N LEU A 66 -2.69 -3.54 -17.65
CA LEU A 66 -2.10 -3.45 -19.00
C LEU A 66 -1.28 -4.69 -19.34
N ALA A 67 -0.60 -5.32 -18.39
CA ALA A 67 0.04 -6.61 -18.60
C ALA A 67 -0.99 -7.74 -18.79
N VAL A 68 -2.14 -7.72 -18.08
CA VAL A 68 -3.28 -8.61 -18.39
C VAL A 68 -3.77 -8.43 -19.82
N LYS A 69 -3.89 -7.18 -20.31
CA LYS A 69 -4.24 -6.89 -21.70
C LYS A 69 -3.25 -7.52 -22.70
N GLN A 70 -1.94 -7.45 -22.40
CA GLN A 70 -0.92 -8.10 -23.23
C GLN A 70 -1.07 -9.62 -23.26
N ASP A 71 -1.30 -10.24 -22.10
CA ASP A 71 -1.52 -11.69 -21.99
C ASP A 71 -2.75 -12.16 -22.79
N LEU A 72 -3.86 -11.44 -22.66
CA LEU A 72 -5.09 -11.70 -23.42
C LEU A 72 -4.90 -11.52 -24.93
N ALA A 73 -4.00 -10.64 -25.36
CA ALA A 73 -3.64 -10.45 -26.76
C ALA A 73 -2.67 -11.53 -27.30
N GLY A 74 -2.27 -12.49 -26.45
CA GLY A 74 -1.34 -13.57 -26.82
C GLY A 74 0.14 -13.22 -26.61
N ASP A 75 0.48 -12.00 -26.20
CA ASP A 75 1.85 -11.63 -25.83
C ASP A 75 2.15 -12.04 -24.38
N HIS A 76 2.16 -13.33 -24.14
CA HIS A 76 2.40 -13.92 -22.81
C HIS A 76 3.78 -13.58 -22.25
N ARG A 77 4.81 -13.45 -23.12
CA ARG A 77 6.17 -13.09 -22.69
C ARG A 77 6.24 -11.64 -22.28
N GLY A 78 5.68 -10.73 -23.08
CA GLY A 78 5.62 -9.32 -22.76
C GLY A 78 4.81 -9.05 -21.48
N ALA A 79 3.70 -9.77 -21.28
CA ALA A 79 2.91 -9.70 -20.04
C ALA A 79 3.74 -10.11 -18.81
N ILE A 80 4.44 -11.25 -18.88
CA ILE A 80 5.34 -11.74 -17.82
C ILE A 80 6.45 -10.71 -17.54
N ASP A 81 7.06 -10.14 -18.58
CA ASP A 81 8.10 -9.11 -18.44
C ASP A 81 7.56 -7.87 -17.73
N SER A 82 6.36 -7.43 -18.10
CA SER A 82 5.68 -6.29 -17.49
C SER A 82 5.33 -6.54 -16.01
N TRP A 83 4.82 -7.72 -15.66
CA TRP A 83 4.55 -8.10 -14.27
C TRP A 83 5.83 -8.26 -13.43
N LEU A 84 6.92 -8.79 -14.00
CA LEU A 84 8.22 -8.87 -13.31
C LEU A 84 8.81 -7.50 -13.06
N ALA A 85 8.68 -6.56 -14.01
CA ALA A 85 9.09 -5.18 -13.82
C ALA A 85 8.25 -4.49 -12.72
N LEU A 86 6.92 -4.71 -12.72
CA LEU A 86 6.04 -4.24 -11.64
C LEU A 86 6.45 -4.82 -10.28
N LEU A 87 6.77 -6.11 -10.23
CA LEU A 87 7.23 -6.77 -9.01
C LEU A 87 8.56 -6.19 -8.50
N GLY A 88 9.46 -5.83 -9.41
CA GLY A 88 10.74 -5.18 -9.09
C GLY A 88 10.56 -3.81 -8.44
N ASP A 89 9.53 -3.06 -8.87
CA ASP A 89 9.19 -1.75 -8.33
C ASP A 89 8.28 -1.83 -7.09
N THR A 90 7.81 -3.03 -6.73
CA THR A 90 6.89 -3.23 -5.61
C THR A 90 7.62 -3.11 -4.28
N PRO A 91 7.15 -2.25 -3.35
CA PRO A 91 7.71 -2.20 -2.00
C PRO A 91 7.61 -3.55 -1.29
N PRO A 92 8.65 -3.99 -0.57
CA PRO A 92 8.61 -5.24 0.18
C PRO A 92 7.42 -5.29 1.15
N GLY A 93 6.66 -6.39 1.13
CA GLY A 93 5.50 -6.58 1.99
C GLY A 93 4.23 -5.86 1.54
N ALA A 94 4.17 -5.37 0.31
CA ALA A 94 2.93 -4.89 -0.28
C ALA A 94 1.87 -5.99 -0.28
N VAL A 95 0.64 -5.67 0.12
CA VAL A 95 -0.45 -6.66 0.28
C VAL A 95 -0.77 -7.45 -1.00
N TRP A 96 -0.46 -6.90 -2.16
CA TRP A 96 -0.69 -7.49 -3.47
C TRP A 96 0.56 -8.19 -4.07
N GLU A 97 1.72 -8.15 -3.38
CA GLU A 97 2.97 -8.78 -3.86
C GLU A 97 2.81 -10.29 -4.07
N ALA A 98 2.18 -10.98 -3.10
CA ALA A 98 1.98 -12.42 -3.17
C ALA A 98 1.07 -12.83 -4.34
N ASP A 99 0.03 -12.04 -4.60
CA ASP A 99 -0.90 -12.30 -5.71
C ASP A 99 -0.24 -12.05 -7.06
N LEU A 100 0.56 -10.99 -7.18
CA LEU A 100 1.33 -10.71 -8.38
C LEU A 100 2.32 -11.84 -8.70
N ARG A 101 3.05 -12.35 -7.69
CA ARG A 101 3.94 -13.52 -7.85
C ARG A 101 3.19 -14.74 -8.36
N ARG A 102 2.03 -15.02 -7.77
CA ARG A 102 1.17 -16.14 -8.17
C ARG A 102 0.68 -15.97 -9.61
N THR A 103 0.31 -14.76 -10.03
CA THR A 103 -0.08 -14.46 -11.41
C THR A 103 1.06 -14.76 -12.37
N ILE A 104 2.29 -14.33 -12.08
CA ILE A 104 3.47 -14.59 -12.91
C ILE A 104 3.76 -16.09 -13.01
N GLU A 105 3.73 -16.82 -11.90
CA GLU A 105 3.94 -18.27 -11.85
C GLU A 105 2.88 -19.01 -12.67
N GLN A 106 1.61 -18.63 -12.53
CA GLN A 106 0.50 -19.23 -13.24
C GLN A 106 0.60 -18.97 -14.76
N ALA A 107 0.87 -17.72 -15.16
CA ALA A 107 1.07 -17.37 -16.56
C ALA A 107 2.27 -18.14 -17.16
N GLY A 108 3.38 -18.23 -16.44
CA GLY A 108 4.55 -19.00 -16.84
C GLY A 108 4.22 -20.48 -17.02
N LYS A 109 3.49 -21.09 -16.07
CA LYS A 109 3.09 -22.50 -16.13
C LYS A 109 2.16 -22.79 -17.30
N VAL A 110 1.12 -21.98 -17.50
CA VAL A 110 0.13 -22.16 -18.57
C VAL A 110 0.82 -22.04 -19.95
N ASN A 111 1.69 -21.06 -20.11
CA ASN A 111 2.33 -20.75 -21.39
C ASN A 111 3.69 -21.44 -21.58
N ARG A 112 4.09 -22.33 -20.65
CA ARG A 112 5.38 -23.07 -20.68
C ARG A 112 6.60 -22.14 -20.75
N ILE A 113 6.55 -21.03 -20.01
CA ILE A 113 7.64 -20.06 -19.88
C ILE A 113 8.27 -20.24 -18.50
N ASP A 114 9.57 -20.53 -18.45
CA ASP A 114 10.28 -20.63 -17.17
C ASP A 114 10.48 -19.24 -16.55
N VAL A 115 9.83 -19.01 -15.43
CA VAL A 115 9.90 -17.77 -14.67
C VAL A 115 10.65 -17.91 -13.33
N GLY A 116 11.04 -19.14 -12.95
CA GLY A 116 11.58 -19.43 -11.62
C GLY A 116 12.84 -18.63 -11.30
N LYS A 117 13.84 -18.64 -12.16
CA LYS A 117 15.08 -17.86 -11.99
C LYS A 117 14.82 -16.35 -11.96
N ARG A 118 13.89 -15.88 -12.78
CA ARG A 118 13.54 -14.44 -12.88
C ARG A 118 12.82 -13.96 -11.62
N LEU A 119 11.89 -14.74 -11.09
CA LEU A 119 11.22 -14.45 -9.82
C LEU A 119 12.18 -14.43 -8.64
N THR A 120 13.18 -15.34 -8.63
CA THR A 120 14.21 -15.35 -7.59
C THR A 120 15.13 -14.13 -7.72
N ALA A 121 15.49 -13.70 -8.92
CA ALA A 121 16.32 -12.52 -9.16
C ALA A 121 15.64 -11.22 -8.68
N VAL A 122 14.33 -11.08 -8.93
CA VAL A 122 13.56 -9.92 -8.44
C VAL A 122 13.46 -9.89 -6.91
N ARG A 123 13.58 -11.02 -6.22
CA ARG A 123 13.55 -11.11 -4.77
C ARG A 123 14.84 -10.64 -4.08
N GLN A 124 15.96 -10.60 -4.80
CA GLN A 124 17.21 -10.08 -4.26
C GLN A 124 17.18 -8.55 -4.37
N PRO A 125 17.21 -7.81 -3.26
CA PRO A 125 17.56 -6.40 -3.34
C PRO A 125 18.92 -6.33 -4.01
N ALA A 126 19.03 -5.55 -5.11
CA ALA A 126 20.31 -5.31 -5.74
C ALA A 126 21.31 -4.91 -4.65
N PRO A 127 22.53 -5.46 -4.62
CA PRO A 127 23.55 -4.99 -3.68
C PRO A 127 23.69 -3.50 -3.94
N LEU A 128 23.32 -2.70 -2.91
CA LEU A 128 23.47 -1.25 -2.94
C LEU A 128 24.91 -0.94 -3.36
N ALA A 129 25.09 -0.58 -4.62
CA ALA A 129 26.33 -0.04 -5.09
C ALA A 129 26.65 1.14 -4.19
N LYS A 130 27.75 1.04 -3.45
CA LYS A 130 28.27 2.01 -2.52
C LYS A 130 28.56 3.31 -3.26
N ALA A 131 27.56 4.16 -3.42
CA ALA A 131 27.72 5.56 -3.77
C ALA A 131 27.37 6.35 -2.50
N ALA A 132 28.41 6.67 -1.75
CA ALA A 132 28.34 7.49 -0.57
C ALA A 132 28.00 8.93 -0.95
N LEU A 133 26.82 9.40 -0.51
CA LEU A 133 26.62 10.79 -0.11
C LEU A 133 25.92 10.76 1.25
N PRO A 134 26.39 11.47 2.27
CA PRO A 134 25.77 11.45 3.59
C PRO A 134 24.51 12.30 3.56
N ALA A 135 23.34 11.63 3.48
CA ALA A 135 22.09 12.26 3.85
C ALA A 135 21.91 12.13 5.37
N PRO A 136 21.40 13.16 6.08
CA PRO A 136 21.20 13.09 7.51
C PRO A 136 20.24 11.94 7.84
N ALA A 137 20.67 11.05 8.73
CA ALA A 137 19.92 9.90 9.17
C ALA A 137 18.66 10.35 9.92
N MET A 138 17.50 10.27 9.27
CA MET A 138 16.23 10.24 9.99
C MET A 138 16.04 8.81 10.53
N PRO A 139 15.78 8.61 11.81
CA PRO A 139 15.55 7.29 12.37
C PRO A 139 14.22 6.73 11.87
N THR A 140 14.27 5.84 10.88
CA THR A 140 13.13 5.03 10.48
C THR A 140 12.74 4.11 11.63
N VAL A 141 11.51 4.20 12.09
CA VAL A 141 10.95 3.23 13.04
C VAL A 141 10.76 1.93 12.27
N ALA A 142 11.61 0.94 12.52
CA ALA A 142 11.44 -0.40 11.98
C ALA A 142 10.09 -0.96 12.46
N GLY A 143 9.19 -1.31 11.54
CA GLY A 143 7.97 -2.05 11.83
C GLY A 143 8.26 -3.50 12.25
N PRO A 144 7.24 -4.24 12.73
CA PRO A 144 7.41 -5.63 13.12
C PRO A 144 7.92 -6.49 11.97
N SER A 145 8.86 -7.40 12.26
CA SER A 145 9.41 -8.34 11.27
C SER A 145 8.38 -9.39 10.85
N ALA A 146 8.60 -10.05 9.70
CA ALA A 146 7.73 -11.14 9.24
C ALA A 146 7.66 -12.30 10.26
N GLU A 147 8.75 -12.52 11.03
CA GLU A 147 8.79 -13.50 12.11
C GLU A 147 7.94 -13.07 13.31
N ASP A 148 7.92 -11.77 13.63
CA ASP A 148 7.07 -11.24 14.69
C ASP A 148 5.58 -11.35 14.34
N ILE A 149 5.23 -11.14 13.06
CA ILE A 149 3.86 -11.32 12.55
C ILE A 149 3.45 -12.78 12.59
N SER A 150 4.33 -13.71 12.18
CA SER A 150 4.07 -15.15 12.22
C SER A 150 3.93 -15.66 13.67
N ARG A 151 4.77 -15.15 14.57
CA ARG A 151 4.72 -15.50 16.00
C ARG A 151 3.44 -14.95 16.64
N ALA A 152 3.05 -13.73 16.29
CA ALA A 152 1.81 -13.10 16.78
C ALA A 152 0.56 -13.85 16.33
N SER A 153 0.53 -14.40 15.11
CA SER A 153 -0.62 -15.15 14.60
C SER A 153 -0.81 -16.53 15.28
N ALA A 154 0.23 -17.07 15.91
CA ALA A 154 0.19 -18.32 16.67
C ALA A 154 -0.16 -18.13 18.15
N MET A 155 -0.22 -16.89 18.65
CA MET A 155 -0.49 -16.55 20.05
C MET A 155 -1.99 -16.47 20.33
N ARG A 156 -2.37 -16.72 21.60
CA ARG A 156 -3.75 -16.49 22.06
C ARG A 156 -4.12 -15.00 21.97
N PRO A 157 -5.38 -14.63 21.79
CA PRO A 157 -5.82 -13.22 21.67
C PRO A 157 -5.37 -12.31 22.84
N SER A 158 -5.29 -12.86 24.07
CA SER A 158 -4.76 -12.13 25.24
C SER A 158 -3.28 -11.81 25.12
N GLU A 159 -2.48 -12.78 24.68
CA GLU A 159 -1.03 -12.62 24.50
C GLU A 159 -0.71 -11.66 23.35
N GLN A 160 -1.51 -11.70 22.26
CA GLN A 160 -1.42 -10.73 21.17
C GLN A 160 -1.68 -9.30 21.65
N ARG A 161 -2.67 -9.14 22.54
CA ARG A 161 -3.02 -7.83 23.11
C ARG A 161 -1.89 -7.30 24.01
N GLU A 162 -1.35 -8.14 24.90
CA GLU A 162 -0.22 -7.77 25.76
C GLU A 162 1.04 -7.39 24.93
N MET A 163 1.32 -8.15 23.86
CA MET A 163 2.40 -7.82 22.95
C MET A 163 2.18 -6.46 22.27
N ALA A 164 0.97 -6.21 21.77
CA ALA A 164 0.61 -4.94 21.14
C ALA A 164 0.72 -3.76 22.13
N GLU A 165 0.26 -3.92 23.35
CA GLU A 165 0.39 -2.93 24.43
C GLU A 165 1.87 -2.64 24.75
N GLY A 166 2.70 -3.67 24.80
CA GLY A 166 4.15 -3.54 25.00
C GLY A 166 4.85 -2.78 23.86
N MET A 167 4.46 -3.05 22.62
CA MET A 167 4.99 -2.30 21.46
C MET A 167 4.57 -0.83 21.48
N VAL A 168 3.33 -0.55 21.82
CA VAL A 168 2.77 0.79 21.92
C VAL A 168 3.44 1.58 23.04
N ALA A 169 3.72 0.95 24.20
CA ALA A 169 4.47 1.57 25.30
C ALA A 169 5.91 1.93 24.88
N ARG A 170 6.59 1.05 24.15
CA ARG A 170 7.95 1.36 23.63
C ARG A 170 7.95 2.51 22.62
N LEU A 171 6.91 2.59 21.78
CA LEU A 171 6.75 3.71 20.86
C LEU A 171 6.55 5.02 21.62
N GLU A 172 5.71 5.02 22.65
CA GLU A 172 5.48 6.19 23.51
C GLU A 172 6.78 6.66 24.17
N ASP A 173 7.57 5.76 24.73
CA ASP A 173 8.87 6.10 25.36
C ASP A 173 9.87 6.65 24.34
N LYS A 174 9.84 6.15 23.11
CA LYS A 174 10.65 6.67 22.01
C LYS A 174 10.24 8.09 21.62
N LEU A 175 8.93 8.36 21.58
CA LEU A 175 8.39 9.68 21.26
C LEU A 175 8.61 10.71 22.37
N LYS A 176 8.59 10.30 23.65
CA LYS A 176 9.01 11.15 24.78
C LYS A 176 10.46 11.61 24.65
N ARG A 177 11.34 10.78 24.08
CA ARG A 177 12.75 11.10 23.83
C ARG A 177 12.98 11.90 22.54
N ASN A 178 12.08 11.77 21.55
CA ASN A 178 12.11 12.53 20.29
C ASN A 178 10.73 13.11 19.98
N PRO A 179 10.32 14.17 20.69
CA PRO A 179 8.94 14.68 20.66
C PRO A 179 8.58 15.44 19.38
N ALA A 180 9.54 15.81 18.53
CA ALA A 180 9.31 16.52 17.28
C ALA A 180 8.75 15.61 16.15
N ASN A 181 8.60 14.29 16.37
CA ASN A 181 8.11 13.35 15.38
C ASN A 181 6.57 13.30 15.39
N ALA A 182 5.93 14.22 14.66
CA ALA A 182 4.47 14.32 14.55
C ALA A 182 3.82 13.06 13.99
N ASP A 183 4.42 12.43 12.97
CA ASP A 183 3.89 11.18 12.36
C ASP A 183 3.93 10.01 13.35
N GLY A 184 4.98 9.92 14.15
CA GLY A 184 5.09 8.94 15.21
C GLY A 184 4.01 9.12 16.28
N TRP A 185 3.67 10.35 16.65
CA TRP A 185 2.57 10.64 17.56
C TRP A 185 1.23 10.24 16.98
N MET A 186 0.97 10.48 15.69
CA MET A 186 -0.26 10.02 15.04
C MET A 186 -0.36 8.50 14.99
N MET A 187 0.76 7.80 14.79
CA MET A 187 0.80 6.33 14.88
C MET A 187 0.45 5.84 16.29
N LEU A 188 1.00 6.46 17.34
CA LEU A 188 0.69 6.14 18.73
C LEU A 188 -0.79 6.36 19.04
N ILE A 189 -1.36 7.48 18.63
CA ILE A 189 -2.79 7.83 18.83
C ILE A 189 -3.67 6.75 18.18
N ARG A 190 -3.41 6.40 16.92
CA ARG A 190 -4.16 5.36 16.20
C ARG A 190 -4.07 4.01 16.89
N SER A 191 -2.87 3.62 17.34
CA SER A 191 -2.65 2.36 18.03
C SER A 191 -3.40 2.30 19.37
N ARG A 192 -3.43 3.39 20.14
CA ARG A 192 -4.20 3.49 21.38
C ARG A 192 -5.72 3.39 21.14
N ILE A 193 -6.23 4.00 20.07
CA ILE A 193 -7.64 3.87 19.67
C ILE A 193 -7.97 2.41 19.32
N ASN A 194 -7.14 1.75 18.51
CA ASN A 194 -7.33 0.35 18.12
C ASN A 194 -7.29 -0.63 19.32
N LEU A 195 -6.52 -0.30 20.35
CA LEU A 195 -6.47 -1.07 21.60
C LEU A 195 -7.65 -0.76 22.54
N GLY A 196 -8.57 0.14 22.16
CA GLY A 196 -9.69 0.57 23.00
C GLY A 196 -9.27 1.44 24.18
N GLN A 197 -8.20 2.21 24.03
CA GLN A 197 -7.62 3.08 25.06
C GLN A 197 -7.78 4.58 24.71
N PRO A 198 -9.00 5.13 24.59
CA PRO A 198 -9.22 6.49 24.10
C PRO A 198 -8.64 7.58 25.01
N ASP A 199 -8.55 7.34 26.31
CA ASP A 199 -7.98 8.31 27.25
C ASP A 199 -6.47 8.46 27.05
N LEU A 200 -5.77 7.36 26.83
CA LEU A 200 -4.32 7.37 26.51
C LEU A 200 -4.09 7.98 25.12
N ALA A 201 -5.01 7.79 24.17
CA ALA A 201 -4.93 8.44 22.87
C ALA A 201 -5.09 9.97 22.98
N ARG A 202 -5.99 10.47 23.86
CA ARG A 202 -6.13 11.92 24.14
C ARG A 202 -4.88 12.50 24.81
N ALA A 203 -4.29 11.77 25.77
CA ALA A 203 -3.03 12.19 26.40
C ALA A 203 -1.89 12.26 25.38
N ALA A 204 -1.79 11.29 24.49
CA ALA A 204 -0.80 11.29 23.40
C ALA A 204 -1.02 12.47 22.43
N LEU A 205 -2.27 12.80 22.08
CA LEU A 205 -2.59 13.98 21.26
C LEU A 205 -2.17 15.29 21.95
N ALA A 206 -2.45 15.44 23.25
CA ALA A 206 -2.02 16.61 23.99
C ALA A 206 -0.50 16.78 24.00
N ALA A 207 0.24 15.70 24.22
CA ALA A 207 1.69 15.68 24.15
C ALA A 207 2.23 16.01 22.74
N ALA A 208 1.61 15.44 21.70
CA ALA A 208 1.95 15.70 20.30
C ALA A 208 1.79 17.17 19.93
N VAL A 209 0.65 17.78 20.29
CA VAL A 209 0.34 19.19 20.03
C VAL A 209 1.30 20.12 20.77
N SER A 210 1.62 19.81 22.04
CA SER A 210 2.56 20.58 22.84
C SER A 210 3.98 20.54 22.24
N ALA A 211 4.40 19.39 21.76
CA ALA A 211 5.74 19.19 21.19
C ALA A 211 5.87 19.73 19.75
N ASN A 212 4.76 19.88 19.01
CA ASN A 212 4.74 20.28 17.59
C ASN A 212 3.75 21.45 17.35
N PRO A 213 4.02 22.64 17.90
CA PRO A 213 3.06 23.77 17.85
C PRO A 213 2.76 24.21 16.39
N GLY A 214 3.73 24.11 15.49
CA GLY A 214 3.54 24.42 14.05
C GLY A 214 2.59 23.46 13.31
N GLN A 215 2.36 22.26 13.83
CA GLN A 215 1.50 21.23 13.25
C GLN A 215 0.26 20.95 14.12
N ALA A 216 0.03 21.74 15.15
CA ALA A 216 -1.01 21.51 16.17
C ALA A 216 -2.42 21.43 15.58
N ALA A 217 -2.74 22.28 14.59
CA ALA A 217 -4.04 22.27 13.92
C ALA A 217 -4.24 20.98 13.13
N GLN A 218 -3.25 20.57 12.34
CA GLN A 218 -3.27 19.35 11.53
C GLN A 218 -3.39 18.09 12.40
N LEU A 219 -2.66 18.02 13.51
CA LEU A 219 -2.71 16.89 14.46
C LEU A 219 -4.11 16.75 15.09
N ARG A 220 -4.75 17.85 15.45
CA ARG A 220 -6.12 17.84 15.98
C ARG A 220 -7.14 17.39 14.94
N GLU A 221 -7.03 17.88 13.71
CA GLU A 221 -7.89 17.50 12.60
C GLU A 221 -7.79 16.01 12.29
N GLN A 222 -6.57 15.48 12.19
CA GLN A 222 -6.34 14.06 11.97
C GLN A 222 -6.85 13.18 13.13
N ALA A 223 -6.67 13.62 14.36
CA ALA A 223 -7.21 12.92 15.54
C ALA A 223 -8.75 12.94 15.58
N ALA A 224 -9.37 14.05 15.19
CA ALA A 224 -10.82 14.16 15.08
C ALA A 224 -11.36 13.20 13.99
N ALA A 225 -10.67 13.05 12.87
CA ALA A 225 -11.01 12.09 11.81
C ALA A 225 -10.94 10.63 12.29
N LEU A 226 -10.13 10.34 13.33
CA LEU A 226 -10.06 9.05 14.01
C LEU A 226 -11.11 8.88 15.13
N GLY A 227 -12.03 9.83 15.29
CA GLY A 227 -13.08 9.80 16.30
C GLY A 227 -12.65 10.29 17.69
N LEU A 228 -11.47 10.87 17.85
CA LEU A 228 -11.02 11.50 19.09
C LEU A 228 -11.57 12.94 19.15
N ARG A 229 -12.56 13.15 20.00
CA ARG A 229 -13.12 14.47 20.31
C ARG A 229 -12.71 14.93 21.70
#